data_33606591da13b9a1de0e6150afad80aa
#
_entry.id   33606591da13b9a1de0e6150afad80aa
#
_cell.length_a   1.000
_cell.length_b   1.000
_cell.length_c   1.000
_cell.angle_alpha   90.00
_cell.angle_beta   90.00
_cell.angle_gamma   90.00
#
_symmetry.space_group_name_H-M   'P 1'
#
loop_
_entity.id
_entity.type
_entity.pdbx_description
1 polymer ?
#
loop_
_entity_poly.entity_id
_entity_poly.type
_entity_poly.pdbx_seq_one_letter_code
_entity_poly.pdbx_strand_id
1 'polypeptide(L)'
;QKESSLQGSLLDLSAFWQDSQVPQGRLIALLILENGLLPSEILSIKVTDIQFDFQILSVEKAGQKRIVQLSSKLTEELSRMVSGTYLFEKKGKPYSRQWAFRQLEAFLSEKGQAGLSAQSLREQYILRQLKDKRSLHDIARDLGLKSITTLEKYR
;
A
#
# COMPACT_ATOMS: atom_id res chain seq x y z
N GLN A 1 -3.32 -12.35 -23.52
CA GLN A 1 -3.20 -10.92 -23.46
C GLN A 1 -3.02 -10.44 -22.04
N LYS A 2 -2.07 -9.54 -21.87
CA LYS A 2 -1.73 -9.06 -20.54
C LYS A 2 -2.89 -8.30 -19.89
N GLU A 3 -3.54 -7.48 -20.67
CA GLU A 3 -4.66 -6.68 -20.15
C GLU A 3 -5.78 -7.58 -19.65
N SER A 4 -6.07 -8.63 -20.39
CA SER A 4 -7.12 -9.55 -19.99
C SER A 4 -6.79 -10.22 -18.67
N SER A 5 -5.55 -10.70 -18.53
CA SER A 5 -5.17 -11.41 -17.32
C SER A 5 -5.17 -10.49 -16.11
N LEU A 6 -4.79 -9.23 -16.30
CA LEU A 6 -4.82 -8.27 -15.20
C LEU A 6 -6.25 -7.94 -14.79
N GLN A 7 -7.14 -7.77 -15.77
CA GLN A 7 -8.51 -7.32 -15.51
C GLN A 7 -9.35 -8.34 -14.77
N GLY A 8 -9.06 -9.63 -14.96
CA GLY A 8 -9.91 -10.66 -14.38
C GLY A 8 -9.41 -11.24 -13.09
N SER A 9 -8.28 -10.76 -12.58
CA SER A 9 -7.53 -11.52 -11.59
C SER A 9 -7.53 -10.87 -10.21
N LEU A 10 -8.72 -10.68 -9.63
CA LEU A 10 -8.77 -10.29 -8.23
C LEU A 10 -8.42 -11.51 -7.39
N LEU A 11 -7.40 -11.33 -6.55
CA LEU A 11 -6.90 -12.40 -5.70
C LEU A 11 -7.55 -12.32 -4.32
N ASP A 12 -7.70 -13.48 -3.69
CA ASP A 12 -8.15 -13.53 -2.30
C ASP A 12 -6.93 -13.35 -1.42
N LEU A 13 -6.78 -12.16 -0.87
CA LEU A 13 -5.63 -11.82 -0.02
C LEU A 13 -6.07 -11.59 1.42
N SER A 14 -7.18 -12.22 1.82
CA SER A 14 -7.70 -12.07 3.18
C SER A 14 -6.71 -12.57 4.23
N ALA A 15 -5.85 -13.53 3.88
CA ALA A 15 -4.86 -14.06 4.81
C ALA A 15 -3.82 -13.00 5.20
N PHE A 16 -3.71 -11.91 4.44
CA PHE A 16 -2.79 -10.83 4.78
C PHE A 16 -3.18 -10.15 6.08
N TRP A 17 -4.43 -10.27 6.49
CA TRP A 17 -4.92 -9.67 7.73
C TRP A 17 -4.70 -10.54 8.95
N GLN A 18 -4.20 -11.75 8.76
CA GLN A 18 -3.91 -12.68 9.85
C GLN A 18 -2.51 -12.46 10.38
N ASP A 19 -2.23 -13.04 11.55
CA ASP A 19 -0.94 -12.89 12.20
C ASP A 19 0.20 -13.36 11.29
N SER A 20 1.36 -12.75 11.48
CA SER A 20 2.52 -13.01 10.65
C SER A 20 3.78 -13.00 11.49
N GLN A 21 4.77 -13.83 11.10
CA GLN A 21 6.11 -13.77 11.68
C GLN A 21 6.91 -12.61 11.10
N VAL A 22 6.36 -11.91 10.09
CA VAL A 22 7.00 -10.77 9.46
C VAL A 22 6.05 -9.58 9.54
N PRO A 23 5.82 -9.04 10.75
CA PRO A 23 4.77 -8.01 10.92
C PRO A 23 5.03 -6.74 10.14
N GLN A 24 6.28 -6.35 9.94
CA GLN A 24 6.58 -5.16 9.16
C GLN A 24 6.31 -5.38 7.68
N GLY A 25 6.66 -6.57 7.18
CA GLY A 25 6.32 -6.92 5.80
C GLY A 25 4.82 -6.97 5.58
N ARG A 26 4.09 -7.48 6.57
CA ARG A 26 2.64 -7.53 6.51
C ARG A 26 2.06 -6.12 6.38
N LEU A 27 2.53 -5.20 7.20
CA LEU A 27 2.03 -3.83 7.16
C LEU A 27 2.36 -3.13 5.85
N ILE A 28 3.56 -3.37 5.33
CA ILE A 28 3.93 -2.84 4.01
C ILE A 28 2.96 -3.36 2.94
N ALA A 29 2.71 -4.67 2.96
CA ALA A 29 1.80 -5.26 1.97
C ALA A 29 0.40 -4.68 2.07
N LEU A 30 -0.09 -4.49 3.30
CA LEU A 30 -1.43 -3.94 3.51
C LEU A 30 -1.53 -2.50 3.02
N LEU A 31 -0.50 -1.69 3.23
CA LEU A 31 -0.49 -0.31 2.76
C LEU A 31 -0.53 -0.24 1.24
N ILE A 32 0.17 -1.14 0.57
CA ILE A 32 0.13 -1.17 -0.89
C ILE A 32 -1.25 -1.64 -1.35
N LEU A 33 -1.74 -2.72 -0.77
CA LEU A 33 -2.99 -3.34 -1.21
C LEU A 33 -4.20 -2.44 -0.97
N GLU A 34 -4.22 -1.75 0.18
CA GLU A 34 -5.36 -0.92 0.55
C GLU A 34 -5.33 0.46 -0.07
N ASN A 35 -4.14 1.01 -0.29
CA ASN A 35 -4.03 2.41 -0.70
C ASN A 35 -3.15 2.61 -1.93
N GLY A 36 -2.59 1.55 -2.49
CA GLY A 36 -1.80 1.65 -3.71
C GLY A 36 -0.50 2.41 -3.55
N LEU A 37 0.05 2.48 -2.34
CA LEU A 37 1.25 3.25 -2.09
C LEU A 37 2.49 2.60 -2.71
N LEU A 38 3.46 3.42 -3.05
CA LEU A 38 4.77 2.94 -3.48
C LEU A 38 5.63 2.67 -2.24
N PRO A 39 6.57 1.72 -2.33
CA PRO A 39 7.46 1.48 -1.19
C PRO A 39 8.19 2.73 -0.71
N SER A 40 8.63 3.59 -1.63
CA SER A 40 9.31 4.83 -1.25
C SER A 40 8.38 5.75 -0.47
N GLU A 41 7.10 5.79 -0.81
CA GLU A 41 6.12 6.58 -0.08
C GLU A 41 5.92 6.02 1.33
N ILE A 42 5.83 4.68 1.43
CA ILE A 42 5.64 4.02 2.71
C ILE A 42 6.80 4.32 3.67
N LEU A 43 8.03 4.27 3.15
CA LEU A 43 9.21 4.52 3.98
C LEU A 43 9.31 5.97 4.43
N SER A 44 8.65 6.88 3.75
CA SER A 44 8.64 8.30 4.11
C SER A 44 7.56 8.65 5.13
N ILE A 45 6.67 7.72 5.46
CA ILE A 45 5.57 8.00 6.40
C ILE A 45 6.14 8.28 7.78
N LYS A 46 5.78 9.45 8.31
CA LYS A 46 6.04 9.78 9.71
C LYS A 46 4.78 9.52 10.52
N VAL A 47 4.96 9.22 11.79
CA VAL A 47 3.82 8.98 12.67
C VAL A 47 2.87 10.18 12.65
N THR A 48 3.43 11.40 12.56
CA THR A 48 2.60 12.62 12.51
C THR A 48 1.80 12.76 11.22
N ASP A 49 2.11 11.98 10.19
CA ASP A 49 1.33 11.99 8.95
C ASP A 49 0.02 11.21 9.08
N ILE A 50 -0.16 10.48 10.16
CA ILE A 50 -1.34 9.64 10.37
C ILE A 50 -2.26 10.35 11.36
N GLN A 51 -3.50 10.59 10.94
CA GLN A 51 -4.52 11.11 11.84
C GLN A 51 -5.48 9.98 12.15
N PHE A 52 -5.26 9.36 13.30
CA PHE A 52 -5.99 8.14 13.67
C PHE A 52 -7.49 8.40 13.84
N ASP A 53 -7.83 9.56 14.43
CA ASP A 53 -9.24 9.88 14.69
C ASP A 53 -10.04 10.02 13.40
N PHE A 54 -9.41 10.55 12.36
CA PHE A 54 -10.07 10.75 11.08
C PHE A 54 -9.76 9.63 10.08
N GLN A 55 -8.88 8.72 10.45
CA GLN A 55 -8.49 7.59 9.60
C GLN A 55 -7.96 8.06 8.25
N ILE A 56 -7.07 9.03 8.29
CA ILE A 56 -6.43 9.54 7.07
C ILE A 56 -4.93 9.56 7.22
N LEU A 57 -4.27 9.54 6.08
CA LEU A 57 -2.82 9.53 5.98
C LEU A 57 -2.38 10.56 4.95
N SER A 58 -1.43 11.42 5.33
CA SER A 58 -0.78 12.33 4.39
C SER A 58 0.38 11.61 3.73
N VAL A 59 0.42 11.63 2.40
CA VAL A 59 1.48 10.99 1.63
C VAL A 59 2.17 12.04 0.80
N GLU A 60 3.49 12.01 0.81
CA GLU A 60 4.28 12.97 0.04
C GLU A 60 5.10 12.25 -1.02
N LYS A 61 5.09 12.79 -2.24
CA LYS A 61 5.90 12.28 -3.34
C LYS A 61 6.35 13.46 -4.18
N ALA A 62 7.65 13.61 -4.34
CA ALA A 62 8.25 14.68 -5.17
C ALA A 62 7.71 16.06 -4.78
N GLY A 63 7.60 16.31 -3.48
CA GLY A 63 7.14 17.61 -2.97
C GLY A 63 5.65 17.81 -3.01
N GLN A 64 4.90 16.88 -3.55
CA GLN A 64 3.44 16.97 -3.62
C GLN A 64 2.84 16.12 -2.51
N LYS A 65 1.93 16.73 -1.74
CA LYS A 65 1.22 16.01 -0.68
C LYS A 65 -0.19 15.69 -1.11
N ARG A 66 -0.67 14.52 -0.67
CA ARG A 66 -2.06 14.14 -0.88
C ARG A 66 -2.55 13.42 0.35
N ILE A 67 -3.87 13.39 0.51
CA ILE A 67 -4.52 12.72 1.63
C ILE A 67 -5.16 11.45 1.10
N VAL A 68 -4.91 10.33 1.77
CA VAL A 68 -5.58 9.07 1.43
C VAL A 68 -6.40 8.62 2.63
N GLN A 69 -7.53 8.00 2.34
CA GLN A 69 -8.44 7.48 3.36
C GLN A 69 -7.98 6.09 3.78
N LEU A 70 -7.87 5.88 5.08
CA LEU A 70 -7.51 4.57 5.63
C LEU A 70 -8.78 3.84 6.03
N SER A 71 -8.76 2.50 5.89
CA SER A 71 -9.84 1.69 6.44
C SER A 71 -9.69 1.62 7.95
N SER A 72 -10.78 1.27 8.64
CA SER A 72 -10.73 1.10 10.09
C SER A 72 -9.74 0.01 10.48
N LYS A 73 -9.73 -1.10 9.73
CA LYS A 73 -8.82 -2.20 10.01
C LYS A 73 -7.36 -1.77 9.86
N LEU A 74 -7.04 -1.04 8.80
CA LEU A 74 -5.66 -0.60 8.58
C LEU A 74 -5.26 0.44 9.62
N THR A 75 -6.16 1.35 9.97
CA THR A 75 -5.89 2.33 11.01
C THR A 75 -5.53 1.65 12.32
N GLU A 76 -6.25 0.59 12.67
CA GLU A 76 -5.98 -0.16 13.89
C GLU A 76 -4.62 -0.85 13.83
N GLU A 77 -4.29 -1.43 12.67
CA GLU A 77 -2.97 -2.06 12.50
C GLU A 77 -1.85 -1.04 12.68
N LEU A 78 -2.02 0.14 12.08
CA LEU A 78 -1.03 1.19 12.19
C LEU A 78 -0.85 1.64 13.63
N SER A 79 -1.94 1.75 14.39
CA SER A 79 -1.86 2.22 15.77
C SER A 79 -1.04 1.30 16.65
N ARG A 80 -0.95 0.02 16.31
CA ARG A 80 -0.15 -0.94 17.07
C ARG A 80 1.33 -0.86 16.74
N MET A 81 1.67 -0.29 15.59
CA MET A 81 3.06 -0.31 15.11
C MET A 81 3.81 1.00 15.33
N VAL A 82 3.11 2.09 15.61
CA VAL A 82 3.77 3.39 15.72
C VAL A 82 4.50 3.50 17.05
N SER A 83 5.74 3.99 17.00
CA SER A 83 6.51 4.16 18.24
C SER A 83 7.56 5.25 18.15
N GLY A 84 7.96 5.70 16.98
CA GLY A 84 9.03 6.67 16.83
C GLY A 84 8.64 7.83 15.94
N THR A 85 9.58 8.29 15.14
CA THR A 85 9.35 9.39 14.21
C THR A 85 8.75 8.87 12.92
N TYR A 86 9.35 7.84 12.34
CA TYR A 86 8.84 7.21 11.13
C TYR A 86 8.07 5.95 11.47
N LEU A 87 7.13 5.60 10.62
CA LEU A 87 6.38 4.36 10.79
C LEU A 87 7.34 3.17 10.82
N PHE A 88 8.30 3.15 9.90
CA PHE A 88 9.34 2.13 9.83
C PHE A 88 10.69 2.81 10.03
N GLU A 89 11.29 2.57 11.16
CA GLU A 89 12.56 3.25 11.47
C GLU A 89 13.48 2.39 12.28
N LYS A 90 14.77 2.73 12.20
CA LYS A 90 15.79 2.19 13.08
C LYS A 90 16.52 3.39 13.66
N LYS A 91 16.38 3.57 14.99
CA LYS A 91 17.05 4.65 15.72
C LYS A 91 16.73 6.03 15.11
N GLY A 92 15.46 6.24 14.77
CA GLY A 92 14.99 7.52 14.27
C GLY A 92 15.24 7.77 12.80
N LYS A 93 15.78 6.80 12.08
CA LYS A 93 16.03 6.94 10.64
C LYS A 93 15.20 5.93 9.86
N PRO A 94 14.65 6.34 8.71
CA PRO A 94 13.86 5.40 7.92
C PRO A 94 14.73 4.29 7.34
N TYR A 95 14.13 3.13 7.15
CA TYR A 95 14.81 2.01 6.51
C TYR A 95 14.98 2.26 5.02
N SER A 96 15.88 1.49 4.40
CA SER A 96 16.13 1.57 2.97
C SER A 96 15.06 0.86 2.16
N ARG A 97 15.01 1.16 0.86
CA ARG A 97 14.10 0.47 -0.06
C ARG A 97 14.41 -1.02 -0.10
N GLN A 98 15.69 -1.39 -0.05
CA GLN A 98 16.05 -2.80 -0.04
C GLN A 98 15.47 -3.52 1.17
N TRP A 99 15.52 -2.88 2.33
CA TRP A 99 14.92 -3.45 3.53
C TRP A 99 13.42 -3.68 3.32
N ALA A 100 12.73 -2.69 2.76
CA ALA A 100 11.29 -2.80 2.54
C ALA A 100 10.96 -3.96 1.60
N PHE A 101 11.73 -4.10 0.52
CA PHE A 101 11.49 -5.20 -0.42
C PHE A 101 11.77 -6.55 0.22
N ARG A 102 12.80 -6.66 1.05
CA ARG A 102 13.09 -7.91 1.74
C ARG A 102 11.97 -8.29 2.71
N GLN A 103 11.47 -7.30 3.45
CA GLN A 103 10.36 -7.55 4.37
C GLN A 103 9.11 -7.99 3.62
N LEU A 104 8.81 -7.31 2.54
CA LEU A 104 7.65 -7.65 1.73
C LEU A 104 7.79 -9.06 1.15
N GLU A 105 8.95 -9.37 0.60
CA GLU A 105 9.20 -10.67 0.00
C GLU A 105 9.05 -11.79 1.03
N ALA A 106 9.61 -11.60 2.22
CA ALA A 106 9.49 -12.59 3.28
C ALA A 106 8.04 -12.81 3.67
N PHE A 107 7.27 -11.72 3.79
CA PHE A 107 5.86 -11.84 4.13
C PHE A 107 5.08 -12.56 3.04
N LEU A 108 5.31 -12.20 1.78
CA LEU A 108 4.59 -12.83 0.67
C LEU A 108 4.90 -14.31 0.60
N SER A 109 6.15 -14.69 0.83
CA SER A 109 6.51 -16.12 0.89
C SER A 109 5.78 -16.84 2.02
N GLU A 110 5.71 -16.20 3.18
CA GLU A 110 5.03 -16.78 4.33
C GLU A 110 3.56 -17.08 4.02
N LYS A 111 2.93 -16.19 3.24
CA LYS A 111 1.51 -16.36 2.92
C LYS A 111 1.26 -17.14 1.65
N GLY A 112 2.29 -17.81 1.12
CA GLY A 112 2.13 -18.60 -0.08
C GLY A 112 1.94 -17.80 -1.35
N GLN A 113 2.39 -16.55 -1.35
CA GLN A 113 2.21 -15.62 -2.47
C GLN A 113 3.55 -15.11 -2.98
N ALA A 114 4.55 -15.98 -3.03
CA ALA A 114 5.90 -15.58 -3.40
C ALA A 114 5.99 -15.02 -4.82
N GLY A 115 5.01 -15.30 -5.67
CA GLY A 115 5.00 -14.78 -7.03
C GLY A 115 4.54 -13.33 -7.14
N LEU A 116 4.05 -12.75 -6.06
CA LEU A 116 3.58 -11.37 -6.06
C LEU A 116 4.71 -10.42 -5.72
N SER A 117 4.52 -9.15 -6.09
CA SER A 117 5.48 -8.09 -5.84
C SER A 117 4.74 -6.83 -5.39
N ALA A 118 5.49 -5.79 -5.06
CA ALA A 118 4.88 -4.50 -4.75
C ALA A 118 4.01 -4.03 -5.92
N GLN A 119 4.50 -4.20 -7.15
CA GLN A 119 3.73 -3.80 -8.33
C GLN A 119 2.45 -4.62 -8.46
N SER A 120 2.53 -5.93 -8.23
CA SER A 120 1.35 -6.79 -8.28
C SER A 120 0.29 -6.36 -7.28
N LEU A 121 0.71 -6.01 -6.07
CA LEU A 121 -0.22 -5.58 -5.03
C LEU A 121 -0.85 -4.25 -5.38
N ARG A 122 -0.08 -3.34 -5.98
CA ARG A 122 -0.63 -2.07 -6.42
C ARG A 122 -1.65 -2.27 -7.53
N GLU A 123 -1.40 -3.22 -8.43
CA GLU A 123 -2.38 -3.57 -9.46
C GLU A 123 -3.64 -4.13 -8.85
N GLN A 124 -3.53 -4.93 -7.80
CA GLN A 124 -4.69 -5.44 -7.09
C GLN A 124 -5.50 -4.30 -6.47
N TYR A 125 -4.82 -3.28 -5.95
CA TYR A 125 -5.51 -2.09 -5.45
C TYR A 125 -6.34 -1.46 -6.58
N ILE A 126 -5.72 -1.24 -7.73
CA ILE A 126 -6.42 -0.59 -8.85
C ILE A 126 -7.61 -1.42 -9.30
N LEU A 127 -7.43 -2.73 -9.44
CA LEU A 127 -8.52 -3.60 -9.88
C LEU A 127 -9.68 -3.61 -8.89
N ARG A 128 -9.39 -3.58 -7.58
CA ARG A 128 -10.44 -3.52 -6.56
C ARG A 128 -11.21 -2.21 -6.62
N GLN A 129 -10.49 -1.10 -6.85
CA GLN A 129 -11.15 0.20 -6.95
C GLN A 129 -12.08 0.24 -8.16
N LEU A 130 -11.64 -0.34 -9.28
CA LEU A 130 -12.48 -0.41 -10.47
C LEU A 130 -13.69 -1.29 -10.26
N LYS A 131 -13.52 -2.41 -9.54
CA LYS A 131 -14.65 -3.28 -9.21
C LYS A 131 -15.66 -2.56 -8.35
N ASP A 132 -15.19 -1.67 -7.48
CA ASP A 132 -16.06 -0.85 -6.64
C ASP A 132 -16.60 0.36 -7.40
N LYS A 133 -16.39 0.39 -8.71
CA LYS A 133 -16.94 1.39 -9.62
C LYS A 133 -16.42 2.80 -9.39
N ARG A 134 -15.21 2.91 -8.86
CA ARG A 134 -14.56 4.20 -8.74
C ARG A 134 -14.05 4.64 -10.11
N SER A 135 -14.08 5.94 -10.37
CA SER A 135 -13.62 6.48 -11.64
C SER A 135 -12.10 6.44 -11.71
N LEU A 136 -11.57 6.41 -12.95
CA LEU A 136 -10.13 6.49 -13.15
C LEU A 136 -9.55 7.78 -12.56
N HIS A 137 -10.31 8.87 -12.64
CA HIS A 137 -9.86 10.14 -12.08
C HIS A 137 -9.71 10.07 -10.57
N ASP A 138 -10.65 9.43 -9.89
CA ASP A 138 -10.56 9.27 -8.43
C ASP A 138 -9.39 8.39 -8.05
N ILE A 139 -9.18 7.30 -8.78
CA ILE A 139 -8.07 6.40 -8.51
C ILE A 139 -6.74 7.11 -8.75
N ALA A 140 -6.63 7.86 -9.85
CA ALA A 140 -5.41 8.60 -10.16
C ALA A 140 -5.09 9.61 -9.08
N ARG A 141 -6.13 10.31 -8.58
CA ARG A 141 -5.93 11.29 -7.51
C ARG A 141 -5.38 10.61 -6.25
N ASP A 142 -5.96 9.47 -5.87
CA ASP A 142 -5.53 8.77 -4.66
C ASP A 142 -4.12 8.20 -4.80
N LEU A 143 -3.71 7.87 -6.03
CA LEU A 143 -2.36 7.38 -6.29
C LEU A 143 -1.34 8.50 -6.49
N GLY A 144 -1.80 9.74 -6.57
CA GLY A 144 -0.92 10.86 -6.81
C GLY A 144 -0.44 10.96 -8.25
N LEU A 145 -1.21 10.44 -9.19
CA LEU A 145 -0.89 10.52 -10.60
C LEU A 145 -1.40 11.82 -11.20
N LYS A 146 -0.66 12.35 -12.16
CA LYS A 146 -1.03 13.62 -12.80
C LYS A 146 -2.12 13.45 -13.84
N SER A 147 -2.28 12.24 -14.38
CA SER A 147 -3.30 11.97 -15.38
C SER A 147 -3.75 10.53 -15.27
N ILE A 148 -4.83 10.21 -15.96
CA ILE A 148 -5.37 8.84 -15.97
C ILE A 148 -4.73 7.96 -17.03
N THR A 149 -3.76 8.47 -17.78
CA THR A 149 -3.19 7.76 -18.93
C THR A 149 -2.67 6.38 -18.56
N THR A 150 -1.94 6.28 -17.45
CA THR A 150 -1.36 5.01 -17.04
C THR A 150 -2.41 4.02 -16.55
N LEU A 151 -3.62 4.49 -16.24
CA LEU A 151 -4.68 3.63 -15.75
C LEU A 151 -5.61 3.14 -16.85
N GLU A 152 -5.48 3.68 -18.06
CA GLU A 152 -6.40 3.35 -19.15
C GLU A 152 -6.38 1.88 -19.51
N LYS A 153 -5.24 1.22 -19.33
CA LYS A 153 -5.10 -0.20 -19.66
C LYS A 153 -5.95 -1.11 -18.78
N TYR A 154 -6.43 -0.60 -17.66
CA TYR A 154 -7.23 -1.40 -16.72
C TYR A 154 -8.73 -1.32 -17.00
N ARG A 155 -9.14 -0.53 -17.92
CA ARG A 155 -10.57 -0.42 -18.26
C ARG A 155 -11.14 -1.70 -18.81
#